data_76a51a51fc5a3a76dd050a845ef2da0a
#
_entry.id   76a51a51fc5a3a76dd050a845ef2da0a
#
_cell.length_a   1.000
_cell.length_b   1.000
_cell.length_c   1.000
_cell.angle_alpha   90.00
_cell.angle_beta   90.00
_cell.angle_gamma   90.00
#
_symmetry.space_group_name_H-M   'P 1'
#
loop_
_entity.id
_entity.type
_entity.pdbx_description
1 polymer ?
#
loop_
_entity_poly.entity_id
_entity_poly.type
_entity_poly.pdbx_seq_one_letter_code
_entity_poly.pdbx_strand_id
1 'polypeptide(L)'
;MKVGLVLEGGGMRALFTAGVLDALLDIKELDIDWIVGVSAGALFGVNYVSGQKERAIRYNIKYARDKRYMGFYSWITTGNAVNEEFAFYEIPFKLDVFDQEKFKQSKIDFYVVMTNVESGKPEYVLIKDVFKQMEYLRATSALPFASKIIEINGKKYLDGGISDSIPIDYCEDLGYDKIILVLTRPKNTHKEDKLNFLYKLVYRKYPNLVERLINMGKDYEVVLKKIEDLENKNKIFVIRPPKVLKIGRLEKNEDKIQNVYDIGLNTGIKEKENLLKYLNK
;
A
#
# COMPACT_ATOMS: atom_id res chain seq x y z
N MET A 1 -4.07 24.52 6.79
CA MET A 1 -2.90 23.72 6.33
C MET A 1 -3.43 22.38 5.88
N LYS A 2 -3.15 21.97 4.64
CA LYS A 2 -3.54 20.65 4.10
C LYS A 2 -2.39 19.66 4.31
N VAL A 3 -2.67 18.55 4.96
CA VAL A 3 -1.70 17.49 5.24
C VAL A 3 -2.07 16.22 4.49
N GLY A 4 -1.18 15.76 3.63
CA GLY A 4 -1.32 14.51 2.89
C GLY A 4 -0.48 13.38 3.48
N LEU A 5 -0.98 12.14 3.36
CA LEU A 5 -0.27 10.93 3.76
C LEU A 5 -0.15 9.98 2.57
N VAL A 6 1.06 9.62 2.21
CA VAL A 6 1.36 8.69 1.10
C VAL A 6 1.88 7.37 1.65
N LEU A 7 1.29 6.27 1.21
CA LEU A 7 1.59 4.92 1.70
C LEU A 7 2.11 4.04 0.57
N GLU A 8 3.41 3.74 0.60
CA GLU A 8 4.04 2.84 -0.37
C GLU A 8 3.50 1.41 -0.24
N GLY A 9 3.35 0.74 -1.38
CA GLY A 9 3.08 -0.70 -1.44
C GLY A 9 4.27 -1.56 -1.02
N GLY A 10 4.03 -2.84 -0.72
CA GLY A 10 5.14 -3.70 -0.33
C GLY A 10 4.80 -5.14 0.04
N GLY A 11 3.56 -5.61 -0.19
CA GLY A 11 3.09 -6.88 0.34
C GLY A 11 3.24 -6.91 1.86
N MET A 12 3.74 -7.99 2.44
CA MET A 12 3.88 -8.12 3.90
C MET A 12 4.89 -7.14 4.53
N ARG A 13 5.77 -6.48 3.74
CA ARG A 13 6.59 -5.38 4.27
C ARG A 13 5.76 -4.18 4.74
N ALA A 14 4.57 -3.98 4.16
CA ALA A 14 3.66 -2.92 4.57
C ALA A 14 3.06 -3.12 5.98
N LEU A 15 3.32 -4.25 6.66
CA LEU A 15 3.07 -4.36 8.10
C LEU A 15 3.88 -3.33 8.91
N PHE A 16 5.05 -2.92 8.41
CA PHE A 16 5.75 -1.74 8.91
C PHE A 16 4.86 -0.49 8.83
N THR A 17 4.24 -0.27 7.67
CA THR A 17 3.29 0.83 7.47
C THR A 17 2.11 0.73 8.44
N ALA A 18 1.55 -0.48 8.66
CA ALA A 18 0.48 -0.70 9.62
C ALA A 18 0.89 -0.28 11.04
N GLY A 19 2.09 -0.66 11.49
CA GLY A 19 2.61 -0.25 12.80
C GLY A 19 2.82 1.28 12.89
N VAL A 20 3.37 1.90 11.84
CA VAL A 20 3.49 3.38 11.79
C VAL A 20 2.13 4.04 11.88
N LEU A 21 1.13 3.57 11.12
CA LEU A 21 -0.23 4.13 11.12
C LEU A 21 -0.87 4.03 12.49
N ASP A 22 -0.67 2.91 13.21
CA ASP A 22 -1.18 2.74 14.57
C ASP A 22 -0.51 3.68 15.58
N ALA A 23 0.78 4.00 15.39
CA ALA A 23 1.45 5.05 16.17
C ALA A 23 0.93 6.45 15.83
N LEU A 24 0.63 6.73 14.55
CA LEU A 24 0.08 8.02 14.12
C LEU A 24 -1.35 8.25 14.65
N LEU A 25 -2.17 7.19 14.81
CA LEU A 25 -3.51 7.29 15.43
C LEU A 25 -3.48 7.81 16.86
N ASP A 26 -2.37 7.65 17.58
CA ASP A 26 -2.21 8.15 18.95
C ASP A 26 -1.78 9.64 19.01
N ILE A 27 -1.57 10.28 17.85
CA ILE A 27 -1.17 11.70 17.77
C ILE A 27 -2.42 12.56 17.56
N LYS A 28 -2.96 13.12 18.64
CA LYS A 28 -4.20 13.92 18.60
C LYS A 28 -4.09 15.20 17.78
N GLU A 29 -2.88 15.75 17.66
CA GLU A 29 -2.59 16.96 16.92
C GLU A 29 -2.43 16.73 15.41
N LEU A 30 -2.44 15.46 14.97
CA LEU A 30 -2.29 15.10 13.56
C LEU A 30 -3.65 15.08 12.88
N ASP A 31 -3.88 16.03 12.00
CA ASP A 31 -5.07 16.08 11.14
C ASP A 31 -4.64 15.83 9.69
N ILE A 32 -5.12 14.74 9.12
CA ILE A 32 -4.82 14.31 7.75
C ILE A 32 -6.02 14.63 6.86
N ASP A 33 -5.80 15.39 5.79
CA ASP A 33 -6.86 15.75 4.85
C ASP A 33 -7.09 14.65 3.80
N TRP A 34 -6.00 14.01 3.34
CA TRP A 34 -6.10 12.93 2.35
C TRP A 34 -4.99 11.89 2.49
N ILE A 35 -5.30 10.69 2.05
CA ILE A 35 -4.37 9.56 2.00
C ILE A 35 -4.35 8.99 0.59
N VAL A 36 -3.16 8.73 0.04
CA VAL A 36 -2.99 7.95 -1.19
C VAL A 36 -2.23 6.67 -0.86
N GLY A 37 -2.89 5.53 -1.07
CA GLY A 37 -2.30 4.22 -0.77
C GLY A 37 -2.10 3.36 -2.02
N VAL A 38 -1.01 2.59 -2.03
CA VAL A 38 -0.66 1.66 -3.10
C VAL A 38 -0.61 0.24 -2.56
N SER A 39 -1.27 -0.73 -3.23
CA SER A 39 -1.16 -2.14 -2.86
C SER A 39 -1.47 -2.38 -1.37
N ALA A 40 -0.61 -3.10 -0.66
CA ALA A 40 -0.78 -3.34 0.78
C ALA A 40 -0.78 -2.04 1.61
N GLY A 41 -0.15 -0.95 1.15
CA GLY A 41 -0.26 0.37 1.78
C GLY A 41 -1.70 0.88 1.78
N ALA A 42 -2.45 0.67 0.69
CA ALA A 42 -3.88 0.96 0.63
C ALA A 42 -4.70 0.04 1.54
N LEU A 43 -4.43 -1.28 1.51
CA LEU A 43 -5.17 -2.27 2.32
C LEU A 43 -5.03 -2.03 3.84
N PHE A 44 -3.91 -1.48 4.28
CA PHE A 44 -3.70 -1.13 5.69
C PHE A 44 -4.14 0.30 6.00
N GLY A 45 -4.03 1.21 5.04
CA GLY A 45 -4.45 2.60 5.16
C GLY A 45 -5.94 2.79 5.47
N VAL A 46 -6.82 1.91 4.96
CA VAL A 46 -8.27 1.97 5.27
C VAL A 46 -8.54 1.81 6.77
N ASN A 47 -7.69 1.08 7.52
CA ASN A 47 -7.85 0.90 8.96
C ASN A 47 -7.51 2.19 9.73
N TYR A 48 -6.57 3.00 9.23
CA TYR A 48 -6.29 4.32 9.79
C TYR A 48 -7.52 5.23 9.65
N VAL A 49 -8.12 5.30 8.47
CA VAL A 49 -9.31 6.12 8.20
C VAL A 49 -10.49 5.72 9.07
N SER A 50 -10.68 4.41 9.30
CA SER A 50 -11.74 3.88 10.18
C SER A 50 -11.37 3.90 11.67
N GLY A 51 -10.15 4.34 12.04
CA GLY A 51 -9.67 4.35 13.43
C GLY A 51 -9.53 2.97 14.05
N GLN A 52 -9.40 1.91 13.24
CA GLN A 52 -9.30 0.52 13.72
C GLN A 52 -7.84 0.12 13.98
N LYS A 53 -7.31 0.60 15.09
CA LYS A 53 -5.97 0.26 15.57
C LYS A 53 -5.77 -1.24 15.69
N GLU A 54 -4.55 -1.72 15.33
CA GLU A 54 -4.14 -3.12 15.38
C GLU A 54 -4.95 -4.09 14.49
N ARG A 55 -5.95 -3.61 13.75
CA ARG A 55 -6.74 -4.51 12.90
C ARG A 55 -5.87 -5.18 11.85
N ALA A 56 -4.97 -4.44 11.19
CA ALA A 56 -4.09 -5.00 10.16
C ALA A 56 -3.22 -6.14 10.69
N ILE A 57 -2.56 -5.96 11.84
CA ILE A 57 -1.70 -7.01 12.42
C ILE A 57 -2.53 -8.19 12.92
N ARG A 58 -3.67 -7.93 13.56
CA ARG A 58 -4.54 -8.96 14.15
C ARG A 58 -5.01 -9.99 13.12
N TYR A 59 -5.59 -9.58 12.00
CA TYR A 59 -6.04 -10.55 11.00
C TYR A 59 -4.88 -11.20 10.24
N ASN A 60 -3.78 -10.49 10.01
CA ASN A 60 -2.61 -11.08 9.35
C ASN A 60 -1.97 -12.18 10.20
N ILE A 61 -1.85 -12.04 11.52
CA ILE A 61 -1.38 -13.10 12.42
C ILE A 61 -2.42 -14.23 12.49
N LYS A 62 -3.68 -13.90 12.77
CA LYS A 62 -4.73 -14.88 12.96
C LYS A 62 -4.88 -15.85 11.79
N TYR A 63 -4.71 -15.35 10.56
CA TYR A 63 -4.89 -16.14 9.34
C TYR A 63 -3.58 -16.45 8.59
N ALA A 64 -2.41 -16.14 9.16
CA ALA A 64 -1.11 -16.37 8.52
C ALA A 64 -0.94 -17.81 8.00
N ARG A 65 -1.38 -18.80 8.79
CA ARG A 65 -1.29 -20.24 8.47
C ARG A 65 -2.54 -20.81 7.82
N ASP A 66 -3.61 -20.04 7.71
CA ASP A 66 -4.82 -20.50 7.05
C ASP A 66 -4.59 -20.60 5.53
N LYS A 67 -4.72 -21.82 5.00
CA LYS A 67 -4.52 -22.10 3.57
C LYS A 67 -5.49 -21.31 2.67
N ARG A 68 -6.66 -20.92 3.23
CA ARG A 68 -7.65 -20.11 2.51
C ARG A 68 -7.21 -18.66 2.36
N TYR A 69 -6.32 -18.13 3.24
CA TYR A 69 -5.96 -16.71 3.21
C TYR A 69 -5.03 -16.40 2.05
N MET A 70 -3.82 -16.96 2.04
CA MET A 70 -2.83 -16.66 1.01
C MET A 70 -1.82 -17.78 0.79
N GLY A 71 -1.16 -17.78 -0.38
CA GLY A 71 -0.05 -18.65 -0.74
C GLY A 71 -0.35 -19.57 -1.90
N PHE A 72 0.47 -20.63 -2.05
CA PHE A 72 0.45 -21.53 -3.19
C PHE A 72 -0.88 -22.29 -3.33
N TYR A 73 -1.49 -22.71 -2.22
CA TYR A 73 -2.79 -23.37 -2.24
C TYR A 73 -3.88 -22.45 -2.82
N SER A 74 -3.95 -21.23 -2.34
CA SER A 74 -4.88 -20.22 -2.89
C SER A 74 -4.63 -19.99 -4.38
N TRP A 75 -3.36 -19.87 -4.78
CA TRP A 75 -2.99 -19.65 -6.18
C TRP A 75 -3.45 -20.78 -7.11
N ILE A 76 -3.26 -22.04 -6.71
CA ILE A 76 -3.71 -23.19 -7.52
C ILE A 76 -5.24 -23.28 -7.58
N THR A 77 -5.94 -23.05 -6.47
CA THR A 77 -7.39 -23.26 -6.38
C THR A 77 -8.21 -22.10 -6.94
N THR A 78 -7.70 -20.87 -6.87
CA THR A 78 -8.43 -19.66 -7.26
C THR A 78 -7.80 -18.88 -8.41
N GLY A 79 -6.53 -19.15 -8.71
CA GLY A 79 -5.70 -18.36 -9.63
C GLY A 79 -5.15 -17.08 -9.01
N ASN A 80 -5.38 -16.85 -7.71
CA ASN A 80 -4.91 -15.71 -6.96
C ASN A 80 -4.08 -16.16 -5.75
N ALA A 81 -2.89 -15.60 -5.55
CA ALA A 81 -2.04 -15.93 -4.41
C ALA A 81 -2.64 -15.44 -3.07
N VAL A 82 -3.44 -14.37 -3.10
CA VAL A 82 -4.34 -13.97 -2.01
C VAL A 82 -5.75 -14.35 -2.43
N ASN A 83 -6.43 -15.15 -1.61
CA ASN A 83 -7.78 -15.60 -1.91
C ASN A 83 -8.76 -14.44 -1.84
N GLU A 84 -9.44 -14.22 -2.93
CA GLU A 84 -10.41 -13.14 -3.10
C GLU A 84 -11.53 -13.19 -2.07
N GLU A 85 -12.27 -14.29 -2.06
CA GLU A 85 -13.43 -14.45 -1.21
C GLU A 85 -13.05 -14.35 0.27
N PHE A 86 -12.00 -15.05 0.68
CA PHE A 86 -11.60 -15.08 2.07
C PHE A 86 -11.01 -13.73 2.55
N ALA A 87 -10.07 -13.16 1.79
CA ALA A 87 -9.33 -11.96 2.24
C ALA A 87 -10.15 -10.66 2.13
N PHE A 88 -10.96 -10.54 1.07
CA PHE A 88 -11.66 -9.29 0.76
C PHE A 88 -13.15 -9.31 1.10
N TYR A 89 -13.74 -10.50 1.36
CA TYR A 89 -15.15 -10.61 1.72
C TYR A 89 -15.36 -11.30 3.07
N GLU A 90 -14.83 -12.50 3.33
CA GLU A 90 -15.06 -13.15 4.62
C GLU A 90 -14.42 -12.39 5.80
N ILE A 91 -13.15 -12.01 5.67
CA ILE A 91 -12.45 -11.30 6.76
C ILE A 91 -13.16 -9.97 7.09
N PRO A 92 -13.30 -9.00 6.16
CA PRO A 92 -13.81 -7.68 6.51
C PRO A 92 -15.31 -7.64 6.79
N PHE A 93 -16.09 -8.60 6.30
CA PHE A 93 -17.54 -8.61 6.51
C PHE A 93 -17.99 -9.47 7.69
N LYS A 94 -17.19 -10.49 8.11
CA LYS A 94 -17.64 -11.49 9.08
C LYS A 94 -16.62 -11.82 10.16
N LEU A 95 -15.34 -11.99 9.81
CA LEU A 95 -14.35 -12.63 10.69
C LEU A 95 -13.53 -11.62 11.52
N ASP A 96 -13.25 -10.46 10.95
CA ASP A 96 -12.64 -9.30 11.57
C ASP A 96 -13.25 -8.06 10.92
N VAL A 97 -14.44 -7.71 11.40
CA VAL A 97 -15.35 -6.77 10.73
C VAL A 97 -14.71 -5.39 10.58
N PHE A 98 -14.74 -4.89 9.34
CA PHE A 98 -14.31 -3.53 9.03
C PHE A 98 -15.38 -2.52 9.43
N ASP A 99 -14.98 -1.44 10.10
CA ASP A 99 -15.89 -0.37 10.53
C ASP A 99 -16.15 0.61 9.37
N GLN A 100 -17.03 0.18 8.49
CA GLN A 100 -17.46 0.93 7.31
C GLN A 100 -18.10 2.28 7.66
N GLU A 101 -18.82 2.35 8.78
CA GLU A 101 -19.51 3.58 9.17
C GLU A 101 -18.53 4.65 9.66
N LYS A 102 -17.52 4.27 10.46
CA LYS A 102 -16.43 5.20 10.81
C LYS A 102 -15.65 5.65 9.61
N PHE A 103 -15.38 4.74 8.67
CA PHE A 103 -14.71 5.12 7.42
C PHE A 103 -15.48 6.19 6.66
N LYS A 104 -16.80 6.02 6.48
CA LYS A 104 -17.67 7.00 5.80
C LYS A 104 -17.79 8.33 6.52
N GLN A 105 -17.75 8.31 7.85
CA GLN A 105 -17.84 9.52 8.68
C GLN A 105 -16.51 10.30 8.73
N SER A 106 -15.43 9.69 8.32
CA SER A 106 -14.13 10.35 8.26
C SER A 106 -14.14 11.49 7.24
N LYS A 107 -13.42 12.56 7.57
CA LYS A 107 -13.20 13.69 6.65
C LYS A 107 -12.02 13.46 5.70
N ILE A 108 -11.29 12.35 5.88
CA ILE A 108 -10.09 12.02 5.10
C ILE A 108 -10.52 11.49 3.72
N ASP A 109 -10.08 12.15 2.66
CA ASP A 109 -10.22 11.63 1.31
C ASP A 109 -9.20 10.49 1.08
N PHE A 110 -9.70 9.28 0.83
CA PHE A 110 -8.85 8.10 0.67
C PHE A 110 -8.77 7.65 -0.77
N TYR A 111 -7.58 7.74 -1.37
CA TYR A 111 -7.32 7.36 -2.75
C TYR A 111 -6.52 6.05 -2.83
N VAL A 112 -6.85 5.23 -3.82
CA VAL A 112 -6.07 4.04 -4.18
C VAL A 112 -5.51 4.16 -5.59
N VAL A 113 -4.31 3.63 -5.79
CA VAL A 113 -3.63 3.63 -7.09
C VAL A 113 -3.74 2.25 -7.73
N MET A 114 -4.09 2.21 -9.01
CA MET A 114 -4.12 0.99 -9.80
C MET A 114 -3.41 1.24 -11.13
N THR A 115 -2.88 0.18 -11.73
CA THR A 115 -2.32 0.24 -13.09
C THR A 115 -3.35 -0.23 -14.09
N ASN A 116 -3.76 0.66 -14.99
CA ASN A 116 -4.59 0.27 -16.14
C ASN A 116 -3.76 -0.61 -17.08
N VAL A 117 -4.25 -1.81 -17.35
CA VAL A 117 -3.51 -2.84 -18.10
C VAL A 117 -3.33 -2.47 -19.58
N GLU A 118 -4.28 -1.75 -20.15
CA GLU A 118 -4.25 -1.39 -21.59
C GLU A 118 -3.32 -0.20 -21.85
N SER A 119 -3.36 0.82 -21.00
CA SER A 119 -2.53 2.01 -21.14
C SER A 119 -1.17 1.93 -20.45
N GLY A 120 -1.00 1.01 -19.48
CA GLY A 120 0.18 0.97 -18.61
C GLY A 120 0.29 2.16 -17.63
N LYS A 121 -0.71 3.02 -17.57
CA LYS A 121 -0.71 4.25 -16.75
C LYS A 121 -1.38 4.02 -15.40
N PRO A 122 -1.01 4.80 -14.36
CA PRO A 122 -1.72 4.79 -13.10
C PRO A 122 -3.11 5.43 -13.25
N GLU A 123 -4.08 4.89 -12.53
CA GLU A 123 -5.38 5.49 -12.28
C GLU A 123 -5.59 5.60 -10.77
N TYR A 124 -6.09 6.75 -10.33
CA TYR A 124 -6.31 7.07 -8.92
C TYR A 124 -7.81 7.14 -8.66
N VAL A 125 -8.28 6.42 -7.65
CA VAL A 125 -9.71 6.33 -7.35
C VAL A 125 -9.97 6.71 -5.92
N LEU A 126 -10.86 7.69 -5.71
CA LEU A 126 -11.37 8.06 -4.40
C LEU A 126 -12.32 6.96 -3.88
N ILE A 127 -11.99 6.41 -2.73
CA ILE A 127 -12.80 5.42 -2.02
C ILE A 127 -13.68 6.13 -1.00
N LYS A 128 -14.98 6.09 -1.19
CA LYS A 128 -15.99 6.63 -0.27
C LYS A 128 -16.75 5.55 0.48
N ASP A 129 -16.77 4.33 -0.07
CA ASP A 129 -17.44 3.17 0.49
C ASP A 129 -16.59 1.93 0.22
N VAL A 130 -15.88 1.44 1.24
CA VAL A 130 -14.96 0.31 1.11
C VAL A 130 -15.69 -0.94 0.62
N PHE A 131 -16.88 -1.22 1.13
CA PHE A 131 -17.62 -2.41 0.76
C PHE A 131 -18.14 -2.39 -0.68
N LYS A 132 -18.65 -1.23 -1.14
CA LYS A 132 -19.10 -1.09 -2.53
C LYS A 132 -17.96 -0.98 -3.53
N GLN A 133 -16.81 -0.51 -3.08
CA GLN A 133 -15.61 -0.26 -3.90
C GLN A 133 -14.50 -1.29 -3.63
N MET A 134 -14.82 -2.47 -3.08
CA MET A 134 -13.85 -3.49 -2.71
C MET A 134 -12.99 -3.95 -3.90
N GLU A 135 -13.56 -3.97 -5.11
CA GLU A 135 -12.84 -4.36 -6.32
C GLU A 135 -11.64 -3.42 -6.63
N TYR A 136 -11.73 -2.14 -6.26
CA TYR A 136 -10.59 -1.21 -6.40
C TYR A 136 -9.48 -1.53 -5.38
N LEU A 137 -9.84 -1.96 -4.16
CA LEU A 137 -8.87 -2.42 -3.16
C LEU A 137 -8.21 -3.75 -3.57
N ARG A 138 -8.96 -4.62 -4.26
CA ARG A 138 -8.39 -5.83 -4.87
C ARG A 138 -7.44 -5.47 -6.00
N ALA A 139 -7.85 -4.57 -6.90
CA ALA A 139 -7.08 -4.17 -8.07
C ALA A 139 -5.75 -3.51 -7.69
N THR A 140 -5.75 -2.59 -6.71
CA THR A 140 -4.51 -1.96 -6.24
C THR A 140 -3.47 -2.95 -5.74
N SER A 141 -3.88 -4.15 -5.31
CA SER A 141 -3.00 -5.21 -4.77
C SER A 141 -2.86 -6.45 -5.66
N ALA A 142 -3.38 -6.39 -6.89
CA ALA A 142 -3.34 -7.51 -7.85
C ALA A 142 -1.97 -7.63 -8.53
N LEU A 143 -1.05 -8.36 -7.89
CA LEU A 143 0.34 -8.52 -8.37
C LEU A 143 0.42 -9.33 -9.67
N PRO A 144 1.31 -8.95 -10.61
CA PRO A 144 1.60 -9.74 -11.81
C PRO A 144 1.98 -11.18 -11.46
N PHE A 145 1.50 -12.14 -12.24
CA PHE A 145 1.64 -13.59 -12.09
C PHE A 145 0.98 -14.18 -10.84
N ALA A 146 0.80 -13.40 -9.79
CA ALA A 146 0.23 -13.84 -8.52
C ALA A 146 -1.29 -13.60 -8.41
N SER A 147 -1.85 -12.80 -9.32
CA SER A 147 -3.28 -12.48 -9.36
C SER A 147 -3.80 -12.46 -10.78
N LYS A 148 -5.09 -12.73 -10.93
CA LYS A 148 -5.81 -12.45 -12.17
C LYS A 148 -5.89 -10.92 -12.40
N ILE A 149 -6.01 -10.52 -13.65
CA ILE A 149 -6.37 -9.15 -14.01
C ILE A 149 -7.78 -8.88 -13.49
N ILE A 150 -7.96 -7.76 -12.80
CA ILE A 150 -9.25 -7.35 -12.24
C ILE A 150 -9.96 -6.45 -13.25
N GLU A 151 -11.20 -6.79 -13.58
CA GLU A 151 -12.02 -5.97 -14.48
C GLU A 151 -13.05 -5.18 -13.68
N ILE A 152 -13.07 -3.86 -13.85
CA ILE A 152 -14.00 -2.93 -13.20
C ILE A 152 -14.54 -1.97 -14.26
N ASN A 153 -15.85 -1.96 -14.46
CA ASN A 153 -16.51 -1.08 -15.43
C ASN A 153 -15.90 -1.15 -16.84
N GLY A 154 -15.56 -2.36 -17.32
CA GLY A 154 -14.99 -2.60 -18.64
C GLY A 154 -13.50 -2.24 -18.78
N LYS A 155 -12.84 -1.73 -17.75
CA LYS A 155 -11.40 -1.50 -17.70
C LYS A 155 -10.69 -2.59 -16.91
N LYS A 156 -9.45 -2.87 -17.27
CA LYS A 156 -8.61 -3.93 -16.68
C LYS A 156 -7.48 -3.35 -15.86
N TYR A 157 -7.29 -3.91 -14.65
CA TYR A 157 -6.34 -3.37 -13.68
C TYR A 157 -5.44 -4.44 -13.07
N LEU A 158 -4.24 -4.01 -12.70
CA LEU A 158 -3.30 -4.70 -11.84
C LEU A 158 -2.77 -3.73 -10.76
N ASP A 159 -1.87 -4.25 -9.89
CA ASP A 159 -1.28 -3.53 -8.76
C ASP A 159 -0.76 -2.14 -9.16
N GLY A 160 -1.12 -1.13 -8.36
CA GLY A 160 -0.72 0.25 -8.60
C GLY A 160 0.79 0.47 -8.59
N GLY A 161 1.51 -0.33 -7.81
CA GLY A 161 2.97 -0.26 -7.73
C GLY A 161 3.71 -0.65 -9.02
N ILE A 162 3.01 -1.06 -10.08
CA ILE A 162 3.58 -1.28 -11.41
C ILE A 162 3.84 0.07 -12.09
N SER A 163 2.87 0.98 -12.03
CA SER A 163 2.94 2.27 -12.73
C SER A 163 3.30 3.44 -11.82
N ASP A 164 2.91 3.39 -10.54
CA ASP A 164 3.23 4.41 -9.55
C ASP A 164 3.31 3.79 -8.14
N SER A 165 4.52 3.42 -7.73
CA SER A 165 4.72 2.76 -6.42
C SER A 165 4.69 3.75 -5.25
N ILE A 166 4.98 5.04 -5.50
CA ILE A 166 5.02 6.11 -4.51
C ILE A 166 4.45 7.37 -5.18
N PRO A 167 3.13 7.60 -5.08
CA PRO A 167 2.39 8.59 -5.86
C PRO A 167 2.64 10.04 -5.40
N ILE A 168 3.92 10.44 -5.34
CA ILE A 168 4.30 11.78 -4.88
C ILE A 168 3.89 12.88 -5.88
N ASP A 169 3.91 12.56 -7.17
CA ASP A 169 3.54 13.52 -8.21
C ASP A 169 2.02 13.80 -8.21
N TYR A 170 1.21 12.76 -7.99
CA TYR A 170 -0.24 12.92 -7.86
C TYR A 170 -0.65 13.80 -6.66
N CYS A 171 0.18 13.84 -5.63
CA CYS A 171 -0.06 14.70 -4.47
C CYS A 171 -0.06 16.20 -4.84
N GLU A 172 0.71 16.60 -5.86
CA GLU A 172 0.72 17.97 -6.34
C GLU A 172 -0.65 18.38 -6.90
N ASP A 173 -1.36 17.45 -7.58
CA ASP A 173 -2.71 17.67 -8.11
C ASP A 173 -3.77 17.79 -7.00
N LEU A 174 -3.59 17.06 -5.89
CA LEU A 174 -4.49 17.14 -4.73
C LEU A 174 -4.32 18.43 -3.92
N GLY A 175 -3.18 19.09 -4.06
CA GLY A 175 -2.78 20.26 -3.30
C GLY A 175 -2.47 19.91 -1.84
N TYR A 176 -1.34 20.35 -1.35
CA TYR A 176 -0.89 20.14 0.03
C TYR A 176 0.02 21.25 0.52
N ASP A 177 0.05 21.45 1.82
CA ASP A 177 1.07 22.26 2.49
C ASP A 177 2.17 21.35 3.05
N LYS A 178 1.78 20.15 3.50
CA LYS A 178 2.67 19.16 4.11
C LYS A 178 2.37 17.75 3.59
N ILE A 179 3.42 16.95 3.36
CA ILE A 179 3.30 15.53 3.04
C ILE A 179 4.04 14.70 4.06
N ILE A 180 3.37 13.65 4.53
CA ILE A 180 3.97 12.54 5.28
C ILE A 180 4.04 11.34 4.33
N LEU A 181 5.22 10.76 4.16
CA LEU A 181 5.44 9.62 3.31
C LEU A 181 5.92 8.42 4.13
N VAL A 182 5.21 7.30 4.06
CA VAL A 182 5.62 6.04 4.70
C VAL A 182 6.13 5.07 3.64
N LEU A 183 7.43 4.76 3.71
CA LEU A 183 8.11 3.80 2.84
C LEU A 183 8.26 2.44 3.50
N THR A 184 8.32 1.38 2.69
CA THR A 184 8.49 -0.02 3.13
C THR A 184 9.92 -0.54 2.96
N ARG A 185 10.82 0.34 2.55
CA ARG A 185 12.25 0.04 2.33
C ARG A 185 13.15 1.08 2.98
N PRO A 186 14.32 0.70 3.51
CA PRO A 186 15.30 1.66 4.01
C PRO A 186 15.94 2.44 2.86
N LYS A 187 16.66 3.50 3.21
CA LYS A 187 17.47 4.29 2.26
C LYS A 187 18.46 3.39 1.53
N ASN A 188 18.79 3.73 0.29
CA ASN A 188 19.77 2.99 -0.56
C ASN A 188 19.38 1.53 -0.90
N THR A 189 18.08 1.24 -1.01
CA THR A 189 17.62 -0.08 -1.46
C THR A 189 17.26 -0.04 -2.94
N HIS A 190 17.90 -0.88 -3.75
CA HIS A 190 17.59 -1.01 -5.18
C HIS A 190 16.50 -2.05 -5.42
N LYS A 191 15.70 -1.84 -6.46
CA LYS A 191 14.70 -2.79 -6.94
C LYS A 191 15.23 -3.43 -8.22
N GLU A 192 15.70 -4.69 -8.14
CA GLU A 192 16.07 -5.45 -9.33
C GLU A 192 14.83 -6.15 -9.91
N ASP A 193 14.66 -6.06 -11.22
CA ASP A 193 13.63 -6.78 -11.95
C ASP A 193 14.26 -7.70 -12.99
N LYS A 194 14.11 -9.01 -12.80
CA LYS A 194 14.78 -10.05 -13.64
C LYS A 194 13.79 -10.81 -14.55
N LEU A 195 12.52 -10.38 -14.61
CA LEU A 195 11.45 -11.17 -15.25
C LEU A 195 11.02 -10.65 -16.64
N ASN A 196 11.86 -9.85 -17.30
CA ASN A 196 11.52 -9.18 -18.57
C ASN A 196 10.98 -10.13 -19.65
N PHE A 197 11.56 -11.31 -19.79
CA PHE A 197 11.10 -12.30 -20.77
C PHE A 197 9.69 -12.85 -20.42
N LEU A 198 9.45 -13.14 -19.15
CA LEU A 198 8.15 -13.65 -18.68
C LEU A 198 7.04 -12.59 -18.84
N TYR A 199 7.33 -11.32 -18.60
CA TYR A 199 6.39 -10.23 -18.84
C TYR A 199 5.96 -10.18 -20.32
N LYS A 200 6.93 -10.24 -21.25
CA LYS A 200 6.66 -10.26 -22.69
C LYS A 200 5.85 -11.48 -23.13
N LEU A 201 6.05 -12.65 -22.51
CA LEU A 201 5.33 -13.86 -22.86
C LEU A 201 3.89 -13.84 -22.33
N VAL A 202 3.70 -13.55 -21.04
CA VAL A 202 2.39 -13.64 -20.37
C VAL A 202 1.47 -12.47 -20.76
N TYR A 203 2.02 -11.26 -20.79
CA TYR A 203 1.25 -10.05 -21.06
C TYR A 203 1.40 -9.54 -22.50
N ARG A 204 1.74 -10.42 -23.47
CA ARG A 204 1.96 -10.04 -24.89
C ARG A 204 0.82 -9.25 -25.55
N LYS A 205 -0.41 -9.41 -25.04
CA LYS A 205 -1.59 -8.65 -25.52
C LYS A 205 -1.64 -7.22 -25.02
N TYR A 206 -0.78 -6.83 -24.09
CA TYR A 206 -0.76 -5.54 -23.40
C TYR A 206 0.64 -4.92 -23.44
N PRO A 207 1.08 -4.41 -24.62
CA PRO A 207 2.46 -3.92 -24.79
C PRO A 207 2.83 -2.77 -23.85
N ASN A 208 1.89 -1.85 -23.58
CA ASN A 208 2.12 -0.73 -22.65
C ASN A 208 2.35 -1.22 -21.21
N LEU A 209 1.59 -2.23 -20.77
CA LEU A 209 1.82 -2.86 -19.47
C LEU A 209 3.20 -3.53 -19.41
N VAL A 210 3.59 -4.25 -20.50
CA VAL A 210 4.89 -4.92 -20.57
C VAL A 210 6.03 -3.91 -20.46
N GLU A 211 5.93 -2.78 -21.18
CA GLU A 211 6.92 -1.70 -21.11
C GLU A 211 7.03 -1.15 -19.68
N ARG A 212 5.89 -0.91 -19.02
CA ARG A 212 5.85 -0.42 -17.64
C ARG A 212 6.46 -1.43 -16.65
N LEU A 213 6.15 -2.72 -16.77
CA LEU A 213 6.71 -3.77 -15.95
C LEU A 213 8.24 -3.87 -16.09
N ILE A 214 8.77 -3.72 -17.29
CA ILE A 214 10.21 -3.74 -17.58
C ILE A 214 10.92 -2.53 -16.96
N ASN A 215 10.28 -1.35 -16.98
CA ASN A 215 10.87 -0.11 -16.50
C ASN A 215 10.61 0.17 -15.01
N MET A 216 9.77 -0.62 -14.34
CA MET A 216 9.33 -0.41 -12.95
C MET A 216 10.48 -0.16 -11.96
N GLY A 217 11.61 -0.86 -12.11
CA GLY A 217 12.79 -0.66 -11.25
C GLY A 217 13.43 0.70 -11.47
N LYS A 218 13.60 1.10 -12.74
CA LYS A 218 14.14 2.40 -13.13
C LYS A 218 13.25 3.56 -12.63
N ASP A 219 11.95 3.43 -12.86
CA ASP A 219 10.97 4.45 -12.45
C ASP A 219 10.99 4.62 -10.93
N TYR A 220 11.09 3.51 -10.19
CA TYR A 220 11.25 3.52 -8.72
C TYR A 220 12.48 4.29 -8.26
N GLU A 221 13.63 4.10 -8.91
CA GLU A 221 14.87 4.83 -8.59
C GLU A 221 14.76 6.34 -8.86
N VAL A 222 14.08 6.72 -9.96
CA VAL A 222 13.82 8.13 -10.28
C VAL A 222 12.96 8.79 -9.19
N VAL A 223 11.91 8.11 -8.76
CA VAL A 223 11.03 8.62 -7.69
C VAL A 223 11.79 8.72 -6.36
N LEU A 224 12.63 7.73 -6.02
CA LEU A 224 13.43 7.79 -4.78
C LEU A 224 14.39 8.99 -4.76
N LYS A 225 15.01 9.35 -5.90
CA LYS A 225 15.85 10.55 -6.00
C LYS A 225 15.04 11.84 -5.79
N LYS A 226 13.84 11.92 -6.39
CA LYS A 226 12.92 13.06 -6.14
C LYS A 226 12.55 13.15 -4.66
N ILE A 227 12.22 12.03 -4.02
CA ILE A 227 11.90 11.96 -2.59
C ILE A 227 13.08 12.44 -1.74
N GLU A 228 14.30 12.00 -2.04
CA GLU A 228 15.50 12.43 -1.32
C GLU A 228 15.73 13.95 -1.42
N ASP A 229 15.53 14.52 -2.61
CA ASP A 229 15.63 15.97 -2.82
C ASP A 229 14.55 16.74 -2.03
N LEU A 230 13.30 16.28 -2.06
CA LEU A 230 12.20 16.87 -1.30
C LEU A 230 12.40 16.76 0.23
N GLU A 231 12.89 15.60 0.70
CA GLU A 231 13.23 15.37 2.11
C GLU A 231 14.34 16.32 2.57
N ASN A 232 15.43 16.45 1.80
CA ASN A 232 16.55 17.34 2.11
C ASN A 232 16.12 18.82 2.13
N LYS A 233 15.12 19.20 1.34
CA LYS A 233 14.53 20.55 1.33
C LYS A 233 13.44 20.74 2.39
N ASN A 234 13.21 19.77 3.26
CA ASN A 234 12.10 19.77 4.26
C ASN A 234 10.71 19.98 3.65
N LYS A 235 10.50 19.59 2.40
CA LYS A 235 9.19 19.67 1.73
C LYS A 235 8.27 18.52 2.09
N ILE A 236 8.85 17.36 2.44
CA ILE A 236 8.12 16.16 2.87
C ILE A 236 8.77 15.58 4.13
N PHE A 237 7.98 14.86 4.92
CA PHE A 237 8.45 14.10 6.07
C PHE A 237 8.41 12.60 5.74
N VAL A 238 9.55 11.92 5.79
CA VAL A 238 9.65 10.51 5.38
C VAL A 238 9.88 9.60 6.58
N ILE A 239 8.97 8.64 6.77
CA ILE A 239 9.10 7.54 7.74
C ILE A 239 9.46 6.28 6.98
N ARG A 240 10.60 5.67 7.30
CA ARG A 240 11.09 4.46 6.62
C ARG A 240 11.70 3.47 7.61
N PRO A 241 11.75 2.17 7.26
CA PRO A 241 12.43 1.18 8.10
C PRO A 241 13.89 1.53 8.31
N PRO A 242 14.43 1.38 9.53
CA PRO A 242 15.85 1.67 9.80
C PRO A 242 16.81 0.68 9.14
N LYS A 243 16.31 -0.50 8.76
CA LYS A 243 17.05 -1.58 8.08
C LYS A 243 16.13 -2.39 7.18
N VAL A 244 16.72 -3.21 6.31
CA VAL A 244 15.97 -4.13 5.44
C VAL A 244 15.09 -5.06 6.27
N LEU A 245 13.80 -5.07 5.96
CA LEU A 245 12.82 -5.93 6.61
C LEU A 245 12.96 -7.36 6.07
N LYS A 246 13.31 -8.29 6.95
CA LYS A 246 13.51 -9.72 6.61
C LYS A 246 12.18 -10.47 6.57
N ILE A 247 11.34 -10.14 5.59
CA ILE A 247 10.01 -10.74 5.42
C ILE A 247 9.73 -11.01 3.94
N GLY A 248 9.13 -12.17 3.65
CA GLY A 248 8.66 -12.53 2.31
C GLY A 248 7.38 -11.78 1.91
N ARG A 249 7.04 -11.77 0.60
CA ARG A 249 5.81 -11.11 0.12
C ARG A 249 4.53 -11.77 0.64
N LEU A 250 4.57 -13.09 0.88
CA LEU A 250 3.48 -13.92 1.38
C LEU A 250 3.96 -14.69 2.62
N GLU A 251 4.49 -13.98 3.61
CA GLU A 251 5.04 -14.56 4.84
C GLU A 251 3.92 -15.19 5.68
N LYS A 252 4.24 -16.34 6.30
CA LYS A 252 3.31 -17.10 7.16
C LYS A 252 3.85 -17.27 8.59
N ASN A 253 5.08 -16.87 8.84
CA ASN A 253 5.66 -16.94 10.16
C ASN A 253 5.17 -15.75 11.00
N GLU A 254 4.39 -16.05 12.03
CA GLU A 254 3.73 -15.07 12.89
C GLU A 254 4.73 -14.16 13.60
N ASP A 255 5.88 -14.70 14.06
CA ASP A 255 6.93 -13.91 14.74
C ASP A 255 7.55 -12.88 13.78
N LYS A 256 7.78 -13.26 12.52
CA LYS A 256 8.27 -12.31 11.51
C LYS A 256 7.25 -11.24 11.17
N ILE A 257 5.97 -11.61 11.08
CA ILE A 257 4.85 -10.71 10.86
C ILE A 257 4.79 -9.70 12.00
N GLN A 258 4.78 -10.17 13.25
CA GLN A 258 4.76 -9.32 14.43
C GLN A 258 5.98 -8.41 14.51
N ASN A 259 7.18 -8.95 14.30
CA ASN A 259 8.43 -8.16 14.36
C ASN A 259 8.44 -7.00 13.35
N VAL A 260 7.93 -7.20 12.13
CA VAL A 260 7.88 -6.12 11.14
C VAL A 260 6.90 -5.03 11.55
N TYR A 261 5.75 -5.40 12.09
CA TYR A 261 4.78 -4.46 12.64
C TYR A 261 5.38 -3.68 13.83
N ASP A 262 6.05 -4.35 14.77
CA ASP A 262 6.67 -3.73 15.94
C ASP A 262 7.77 -2.74 15.55
N ILE A 263 8.57 -3.05 14.51
CA ILE A 263 9.54 -2.10 13.96
C ILE A 263 8.81 -0.84 13.45
N GLY A 264 7.67 -0.99 12.79
CA GLY A 264 6.87 0.14 12.31
C GLY A 264 6.30 0.97 13.45
N LEU A 265 5.66 0.32 14.43
CA LEU A 265 5.08 0.97 15.61
C LEU A 265 6.14 1.79 16.38
N ASN A 266 7.27 1.15 16.68
CA ASN A 266 8.37 1.80 17.40
C ASN A 266 8.99 2.95 16.59
N THR A 267 9.07 2.82 15.25
CA THR A 267 9.55 3.91 14.38
C THR A 267 8.56 5.09 14.41
N GLY A 268 7.26 4.83 14.29
CA GLY A 268 6.23 5.88 14.36
C GLY A 268 6.24 6.62 15.70
N ILE A 269 6.36 5.89 16.81
CA ILE A 269 6.48 6.47 18.15
C ILE A 269 7.74 7.36 18.26
N LYS A 270 8.87 6.87 17.79
CA LYS A 270 10.15 7.61 17.82
C LYS A 270 10.11 8.89 16.99
N GLU A 271 9.45 8.85 15.83
CA GLU A 271 9.40 9.99 14.92
C GLU A 271 8.31 11.02 15.28
N LYS A 272 7.48 10.78 16.29
CA LYS A 272 6.38 11.66 16.70
C LYS A 272 6.83 13.12 16.88
N GLU A 273 7.86 13.36 17.67
CA GLU A 273 8.33 14.73 17.95
C GLU A 273 8.86 15.42 16.69
N ASN A 274 9.61 14.70 15.84
CA ASN A 274 10.13 15.21 14.59
C ASN A 274 9.00 15.55 13.61
N LEU A 275 7.99 14.68 13.54
CA LEU A 275 6.80 14.91 12.74
C LEU A 275 6.05 16.18 13.19
N LEU A 276 5.79 16.34 14.49
CA LEU A 276 5.11 17.52 15.01
C LEU A 276 5.92 18.80 14.75
N LYS A 277 7.24 18.77 14.88
CA LYS A 277 8.12 19.88 14.49
C LYS A 277 8.04 20.21 13.00
N TYR A 278 7.93 19.19 12.13
CA TYR A 278 7.78 19.38 10.69
C TYR A 278 6.43 20.05 10.36
N LEU A 279 5.35 19.62 11.00
CA LEU A 279 4.00 20.15 10.76
C LEU A 279 3.85 21.59 11.26
N ASN A 280 4.56 21.99 12.32
CA ASN A 280 4.48 23.32 12.92
C ASN A 280 5.42 24.36 12.26
N LYS A 281 6.20 23.97 11.26
CA LYS A 281 7.05 24.86 10.46
C LYS A 281 6.35 25.33 9.19
#